data_3ba5af7503ed865df47a3718f7748d0e
#
_entry.id   3ba5af7503ed865df47a3718f7748d0e
#
_cell.length_a   1.000
_cell.length_b   1.000
_cell.length_c   1.000
_cell.angle_alpha   90.00
_cell.angle_beta   90.00
_cell.angle_gamma   90.00
#
_symmetry.space_group_name_H-M   'P 1'
#
loop_
_entity.id
_entity.type
_entity.pdbx_description
1 polymer ?
#
loop_
_entity_poly.entity_id
_entity_poly.type
_entity_poly.pdbx_seq_one_letter_code
_entity_poly.pdbx_strand_id
1 'polypeptide(L)'
;SLLSAEQVKRNADGSLTVQASDGGLTLNIARNASVTPFGTKNKAKLEDIRMGTRFFAWYDTILESYPAQASTDKVVLLPSEDDTFAIVIEGDMVAGEGRMTNGVAMVPLRLTAELCGFTVKWNARDRTVHLTNGTVQTTVTIGRDEYFRATALPDADGMSRPEPLGAAPYIAQSRTWVPAELFGLLGEQIEMRGDALYLGGVPNAFTGE
;
A
#
# COMPACT_ATOMS: atom_id res chain seq x y z
N SER A 1 -10.09 -14.29 13.61
CA SER A 1 -9.79 -15.41 12.67
C SER A 1 -9.09 -14.89 11.44
N LEU A 2 -8.18 -15.68 10.87
CA LEU A 2 -7.59 -15.48 9.56
C LEU A 2 -8.53 -16.08 8.50
N LEU A 3 -8.93 -15.28 7.53
CA LEU A 3 -9.88 -15.66 6.49
C LEU A 3 -9.35 -15.24 5.10
N SER A 4 -9.82 -15.91 4.07
CA SER A 4 -9.65 -15.53 2.67
C SER A 4 -11.02 -15.41 2.02
N ALA A 5 -11.24 -14.34 1.26
CA ALA A 5 -12.51 -14.09 0.60
C ALA A 5 -12.65 -14.93 -0.67
N GLU A 6 -13.54 -15.93 -0.68
CA GLU A 6 -13.88 -16.69 -1.89
C GLU A 6 -14.90 -15.96 -2.76
N GLN A 7 -15.90 -15.38 -2.12
CA GLN A 7 -16.91 -14.56 -2.79
C GLN A 7 -17.15 -13.29 -1.98
N VAL A 8 -17.36 -12.19 -2.67
CA VAL A 8 -17.64 -10.89 -2.07
C VAL A 8 -18.88 -10.30 -2.73
N LYS A 9 -19.90 -10.02 -1.93
CA LYS A 9 -21.13 -9.35 -2.36
C LYS A 9 -21.25 -8.01 -1.66
N ARG A 10 -21.41 -6.95 -2.44
CA ARG A 10 -21.73 -5.62 -1.92
C ARG A 10 -23.24 -5.50 -1.75
N ASN A 11 -23.65 -5.13 -0.56
CA ASN A 11 -25.07 -4.96 -0.23
C ASN A 11 -25.52 -3.52 -0.52
N ALA A 12 -26.81 -3.32 -0.72
CA ALA A 12 -27.39 -2.00 -1.02
C ALA A 12 -27.19 -0.96 0.11
N ASP A 13 -27.01 -1.42 1.35
CA ASP A 13 -26.73 -0.58 2.52
C ASP A 13 -25.24 -0.19 2.66
N GLY A 14 -24.39 -0.65 1.73
CA GLY A 14 -22.95 -0.41 1.73
C GLY A 14 -22.12 -1.39 2.59
N SER A 15 -22.76 -2.38 3.21
CA SER A 15 -22.07 -3.49 3.88
C SER A 15 -21.54 -4.52 2.87
N LEU A 16 -20.63 -5.41 3.31
CA LEU A 16 -20.18 -6.54 2.51
C LEU A 16 -20.62 -7.86 3.14
N THR A 17 -20.99 -8.80 2.30
CA THR A 17 -21.11 -10.21 2.65
C THR A 17 -19.99 -10.98 1.99
N VAL A 18 -19.14 -11.62 2.78
CA VAL A 18 -17.96 -12.37 2.34
C VAL A 18 -18.17 -13.83 2.68
N GLN A 19 -18.03 -14.69 1.68
CA GLN A 19 -17.92 -16.14 1.91
C GLN A 19 -16.44 -16.49 2.09
N ALA A 20 -16.11 -17.08 3.23
CA ALA A 20 -14.73 -17.44 3.56
C ALA A 20 -14.31 -18.75 2.87
N SER A 21 -13.00 -18.92 2.69
CA SER A 21 -12.36 -19.99 1.90
C SER A 21 -12.58 -21.42 2.41
N ASP A 22 -13.03 -21.57 3.63
CA ASP A 22 -13.40 -22.88 4.16
C ASP A 22 -14.85 -23.29 3.82
N GLY A 23 -15.58 -22.43 3.07
CA GLY A 23 -16.98 -22.63 2.67
C GLY A 23 -17.96 -22.70 3.85
N GLY A 24 -17.45 -22.68 5.08
CA GLY A 24 -18.21 -22.86 6.30
C GLY A 24 -18.70 -21.57 6.95
N LEU A 25 -18.14 -20.41 6.57
CA LEU A 25 -18.44 -19.14 7.20
C LEU A 25 -18.85 -18.07 6.19
N THR A 26 -20.01 -17.47 6.42
CA THR A 26 -20.44 -16.24 5.77
C THR A 26 -20.23 -15.08 6.75
N LEU A 27 -19.35 -14.14 6.42
CA LEU A 27 -19.04 -12.98 7.25
C LEU A 27 -19.73 -11.74 6.70
N ASN A 28 -20.52 -11.09 7.54
CA ASN A 28 -21.12 -9.80 7.24
C ASN A 28 -20.23 -8.67 7.82
N ILE A 29 -19.66 -7.84 6.96
CA ILE A 29 -18.79 -6.73 7.34
C ILE A 29 -19.61 -5.45 7.27
N ALA A 30 -19.72 -4.75 8.40
CA ALA A 30 -20.51 -3.52 8.50
C ALA A 30 -19.97 -2.43 7.55
N ARG A 31 -20.86 -1.60 7.00
CA ARG A 31 -20.47 -0.49 6.10
C ARG A 31 -19.48 0.50 6.72
N ASN A 32 -19.53 0.65 8.04
CA ASN A 32 -18.65 1.52 8.82
C ASN A 32 -17.53 0.74 9.54
N ALA A 33 -17.26 -0.47 9.09
CA ALA A 33 -16.19 -1.28 9.67
C ALA A 33 -14.84 -0.56 9.58
N SER A 34 -14.04 -0.73 10.63
CA SER A 34 -12.64 -0.31 10.63
C SER A 34 -11.84 -1.25 9.76
N VAL A 35 -11.35 -0.77 8.63
CA VAL A 35 -10.50 -1.52 7.72
C VAL A 35 -9.09 -0.95 7.78
N THR A 36 -8.14 -1.76 8.22
CA THR A 36 -6.74 -1.36 8.35
C THR A 36 -5.82 -2.31 7.61
N PRO A 37 -4.76 -1.84 6.95
CA PRO A 37 -3.75 -2.71 6.35
C PRO A 37 -2.79 -3.23 7.42
N PHE A 38 -2.39 -4.49 7.30
CA PHE A 38 -1.44 -5.10 8.23
C PHE A 38 0.00 -4.69 7.90
N GLY A 39 0.71 -4.17 8.91
CA GLY A 39 2.15 -3.90 8.80
C GLY A 39 2.55 -2.78 7.83
N THR A 40 1.62 -1.95 7.38
CA THR A 40 1.88 -0.82 6.47
C THR A 40 1.17 0.45 6.95
N LYS A 41 1.69 1.62 6.58
CA LYS A 41 1.06 2.93 6.81
C LYS A 41 0.02 3.29 5.74
N ASN A 42 -0.10 2.51 4.69
CA ASN A 42 -1.08 2.74 3.63
C ASN A 42 -2.51 2.68 4.18
N LYS A 43 -3.41 3.39 3.52
CA LYS A 43 -4.83 3.38 3.89
C LYS A 43 -5.52 2.19 3.22
N ALA A 44 -6.49 1.62 3.91
CA ALA A 44 -7.37 0.60 3.37
C ALA A 44 -8.83 0.99 3.57
N LYS A 45 -9.69 0.51 2.68
CA LYS A 45 -11.13 0.76 2.69
C LYS A 45 -11.88 -0.55 2.52
N LEU A 46 -13.16 -0.53 2.82
CA LEU A 46 -14.03 -1.70 2.68
C LEU A 46 -14.08 -2.20 1.22
N GLU A 47 -13.97 -1.28 0.26
CA GLU A 47 -13.96 -1.58 -1.17
C GLU A 47 -12.73 -2.38 -1.63
N ASP A 48 -11.67 -2.40 -0.84
CA ASP A 48 -10.44 -3.14 -1.15
C ASP A 48 -10.58 -4.64 -0.89
N ILE A 49 -11.62 -5.05 -0.16
CA ILE A 49 -11.94 -6.45 0.03
C ILE A 49 -12.55 -7.01 -1.26
N ARG A 50 -11.82 -7.90 -1.91
CA ARG A 50 -12.18 -8.56 -3.17
C ARG A 50 -12.00 -10.07 -3.04
N MET A 51 -12.44 -10.82 -4.03
CA MET A 51 -12.15 -12.25 -4.12
C MET A 51 -10.63 -12.48 -4.07
N GLY A 52 -10.17 -13.39 -3.23
CA GLY A 52 -8.76 -13.68 -2.97
C GLY A 52 -8.14 -12.82 -1.86
N THR A 53 -8.79 -11.76 -1.40
CA THR A 53 -8.26 -10.95 -0.29
C THR A 53 -8.17 -11.77 0.99
N ARG A 54 -6.99 -11.77 1.60
CA ARG A 54 -6.75 -12.36 2.92
C ARG A 54 -6.85 -11.29 3.99
N PHE A 55 -7.49 -11.62 5.11
CA PHE A 55 -7.71 -10.66 6.18
C PHE A 55 -7.93 -11.34 7.53
N PHE A 56 -7.64 -10.62 8.60
CA PHE A 56 -8.12 -10.94 9.94
C PHE A 56 -9.45 -10.26 10.20
N ALA A 57 -10.39 -10.99 10.77
CA ALA A 57 -11.65 -10.44 11.28
C ALA A 57 -11.84 -10.85 12.74
N TRP A 58 -12.44 -9.95 13.51
CA TRP A 58 -12.84 -10.18 14.90
C TRP A 58 -14.36 -10.20 14.97
N TYR A 59 -14.91 -11.27 15.49
CA TYR A 59 -16.34 -11.45 15.72
C TYR A 59 -16.57 -12.26 17.00
N ASP A 60 -17.57 -11.87 17.78
CA ASP A 60 -17.83 -12.44 19.11
C ASP A 60 -18.80 -13.60 19.06
N THR A 61 -19.68 -13.62 18.07
CA THR A 61 -20.76 -14.62 17.95
C THR A 61 -20.80 -15.24 16.57
N ILE A 62 -20.90 -16.54 16.52
CA ILE A 62 -21.18 -17.30 15.30
C ILE A 62 -22.58 -17.86 15.43
N LEU A 63 -23.44 -17.57 14.47
CA LEU A 63 -24.73 -18.22 14.35
C LEU A 63 -24.54 -19.61 13.76
N GLU A 64 -25.00 -20.63 14.48
CA GLU A 64 -24.97 -22.03 14.05
C GLU A 64 -26.02 -22.26 12.94
N SER A 65 -25.67 -21.89 11.73
CA SER A 65 -26.39 -22.13 10.50
C SER A 65 -25.49 -22.84 9.50
N TYR A 66 -25.99 -23.28 8.36
CA TYR A 66 -25.13 -23.79 7.30
C TYR A 66 -25.37 -22.99 6.02
N PRO A 67 -24.38 -22.22 5.55
CA PRO A 67 -23.10 -21.93 6.20
C PRO A 67 -23.28 -21.13 7.50
N ALA A 68 -22.31 -21.25 8.41
CA ALA A 68 -22.26 -20.46 9.65
C ALA A 68 -22.21 -18.97 9.31
N GLN A 69 -22.76 -18.12 10.17
CA GLN A 69 -22.80 -16.68 9.94
C GLN A 69 -22.19 -15.93 11.10
N ALA A 70 -21.38 -14.90 10.79
CA ALA A 70 -20.84 -13.98 11.77
C ALA A 70 -20.89 -12.54 11.23
N SER A 71 -20.80 -11.57 12.13
CA SER A 71 -20.72 -10.16 11.77
C SER A 71 -19.48 -9.53 12.38
N THR A 72 -18.87 -8.57 11.68
CA THR A 72 -17.70 -7.84 12.16
C THR A 72 -17.76 -6.37 11.76
N ASP A 73 -17.18 -5.54 12.62
CA ASP A 73 -16.92 -4.12 12.38
C ASP A 73 -15.41 -3.80 12.32
N LYS A 74 -14.56 -4.85 12.38
CA LYS A 74 -13.10 -4.70 12.37
C LYS A 74 -12.43 -5.74 11.49
N VAL A 75 -11.70 -5.25 10.51
CA VAL A 75 -10.95 -6.08 9.54
C VAL A 75 -9.53 -5.53 9.37
N VAL A 76 -8.55 -6.43 9.33
CA VAL A 76 -7.16 -6.09 8.97
C VAL A 76 -6.81 -6.85 7.70
N LEU A 77 -6.54 -6.12 6.61
CA LEU A 77 -6.18 -6.70 5.32
C LEU A 77 -4.73 -7.17 5.36
N LEU A 78 -4.49 -8.37 4.88
CA LEU A 78 -3.16 -8.92 4.70
C LEU A 78 -2.63 -8.66 3.29
N PRO A 79 -1.30 -8.64 3.10
CA PRO A 79 -0.69 -8.63 1.77
C PRO A 79 -1.20 -9.80 0.92
N SER A 80 -1.16 -9.65 -0.41
CA SER A 80 -1.51 -10.73 -1.34
C SER A 80 -0.59 -11.94 -1.17
N GLU A 81 -1.05 -13.14 -1.53
CA GLU A 81 -0.24 -14.36 -1.44
C GLU A 81 1.03 -14.30 -2.29
N ASP A 82 0.96 -13.59 -3.41
CA ASP A 82 2.09 -13.41 -4.33
C ASP A 82 3.10 -12.36 -3.87
N ASP A 83 2.87 -11.71 -2.74
CA ASP A 83 3.69 -10.61 -2.20
C ASP A 83 3.98 -9.49 -3.22
N THR A 84 3.20 -9.38 -4.28
CA THR A 84 3.34 -8.37 -5.33
C THR A 84 2.09 -7.51 -5.48
N PHE A 85 2.27 -6.32 -6.05
CA PHE A 85 1.19 -5.40 -6.40
C PHE A 85 1.53 -4.59 -7.64
N ALA A 86 0.52 -4.16 -8.38
CA ALA A 86 0.72 -3.30 -9.53
C ALA A 86 1.04 -1.87 -9.10
N ILE A 87 1.96 -1.21 -9.82
CA ILE A 87 2.18 0.25 -9.72
C ILE A 87 1.39 0.88 -10.85
N VAL A 88 0.42 1.73 -10.49
CA VAL A 88 -0.54 2.33 -11.42
C VAL A 88 -0.36 3.84 -11.43
N ILE A 89 -0.33 4.42 -12.61
CA ILE A 89 -0.29 5.87 -12.86
C ILE A 89 -1.62 6.34 -13.45
N GLU A 90 -1.73 7.62 -13.78
CA GLU A 90 -2.93 8.22 -14.38
C GLU A 90 -3.57 7.36 -15.47
N GLY A 91 -4.91 7.25 -15.45
CA GLY A 91 -5.67 6.49 -16.44
C GLY A 91 -5.62 4.98 -16.26
N ASP A 92 -5.37 4.48 -15.04
CA ASP A 92 -5.29 3.05 -14.71
C ASP A 92 -4.19 2.29 -15.46
N MET A 93 -3.16 2.99 -15.94
CA MET A 93 -2.04 2.37 -16.64
C MET A 93 -1.09 1.72 -15.66
N VAL A 94 -0.89 0.41 -15.79
CA VAL A 94 0.12 -0.33 -15.04
C VAL A 94 1.51 0.02 -15.56
N ALA A 95 2.31 0.69 -14.72
CA ALA A 95 3.66 1.12 -15.05
C ALA A 95 4.74 0.13 -14.59
N GLY A 96 4.43 -0.72 -13.61
CA GLY A 96 5.37 -1.66 -13.06
C GLY A 96 4.78 -2.50 -11.92
N GLU A 97 5.66 -3.17 -11.20
CA GLU A 97 5.31 -4.04 -10.10
C GLU A 97 6.12 -3.68 -8.86
N GLY A 98 5.43 -3.61 -7.73
CA GLY A 98 5.99 -3.56 -6.38
C GLY A 98 5.89 -4.90 -5.68
N ARG A 99 6.44 -5.00 -4.48
CA ARG A 99 6.34 -6.20 -3.65
C ARG A 99 6.13 -5.85 -2.19
N MET A 100 5.42 -6.70 -1.49
CA MET A 100 5.35 -6.62 -0.03
C MET A 100 6.58 -7.29 0.59
N THR A 101 7.20 -6.63 1.56
CA THR A 101 8.31 -7.19 2.31
C THR A 101 8.06 -6.90 3.80
N ASN A 102 7.83 -7.94 4.59
CA ASN A 102 7.51 -7.81 6.02
C ASN A 102 6.40 -6.79 6.32
N GLY A 103 5.36 -6.77 5.48
CA GLY A 103 4.23 -5.85 5.63
C GLY A 103 4.47 -4.43 5.12
N VAL A 104 5.62 -4.15 4.51
CA VAL A 104 5.95 -2.86 3.90
C VAL A 104 5.85 -2.97 2.38
N ALA A 105 5.11 -2.06 1.75
CA ALA A 105 5.04 -1.97 0.30
C ALA A 105 6.36 -1.41 -0.25
N MET A 106 7.13 -2.24 -0.93
CA MET A 106 8.40 -1.90 -1.55
C MET A 106 8.25 -1.68 -3.05
N VAL A 107 8.85 -0.63 -3.57
CA VAL A 107 8.81 -0.29 -4.99
C VAL A 107 10.21 -0.16 -5.58
N PRO A 108 10.37 -0.40 -6.91
CA PRO A 108 11.63 -0.14 -7.59
C PRO A 108 11.90 1.37 -7.59
N LEU A 109 12.96 1.79 -6.90
CA LEU A 109 13.24 3.21 -6.64
C LEU A 109 13.31 4.04 -7.93
N ARG A 110 14.12 3.61 -8.91
CA ARG A 110 14.31 4.38 -10.14
C ARG A 110 13.01 4.53 -10.93
N LEU A 111 12.30 3.43 -11.14
CA LEU A 111 11.03 3.45 -11.88
C LEU A 111 10.04 4.42 -11.21
N THR A 112 9.81 4.27 -9.92
CA THR A 112 8.82 5.08 -9.20
C THR A 112 9.25 6.54 -9.11
N ALA A 113 10.55 6.80 -8.89
CA ALA A 113 11.09 8.15 -8.86
C ALA A 113 10.91 8.89 -10.20
N GLU A 114 11.23 8.22 -11.31
CA GLU A 114 11.09 8.79 -12.66
C GLU A 114 9.62 9.04 -13.01
N LEU A 115 8.69 8.16 -12.61
CA LEU A 115 7.25 8.37 -12.76
C LEU A 115 6.74 9.58 -11.97
N CYS A 116 7.35 9.87 -10.80
CA CYS A 116 7.06 11.05 -9.99
C CYS A 116 7.88 12.30 -10.38
N GLY A 117 8.61 12.26 -11.49
CA GLY A 117 9.39 13.41 -11.98
C GLY A 117 10.71 13.66 -11.28
N PHE A 118 11.23 12.69 -10.51
CA PHE A 118 12.53 12.79 -9.88
C PHE A 118 13.64 12.27 -10.78
N THR A 119 14.79 12.92 -10.73
CA THR A 119 16.05 12.38 -11.23
C THR A 119 16.73 11.54 -10.17
N VAL A 120 17.42 10.48 -10.60
CA VAL A 120 18.04 9.48 -9.73
C VAL A 120 19.52 9.37 -9.99
N LYS A 121 20.35 9.59 -8.97
CA LYS A 121 21.81 9.48 -9.06
C LYS A 121 22.35 8.49 -8.03
N TRP A 122 22.95 7.42 -8.50
CA TRP A 122 23.62 6.41 -7.68
C TRP A 122 25.05 6.83 -7.32
N ASN A 123 25.41 6.69 -6.06
CA ASN A 123 26.78 6.82 -5.57
C ASN A 123 27.27 5.44 -5.06
N ALA A 124 28.12 4.81 -5.83
CA ALA A 124 28.62 3.48 -5.51
C ALA A 124 29.55 3.46 -4.30
N ARG A 125 30.32 4.54 -4.06
CA ARG A 125 31.26 4.64 -2.94
C ARG A 125 30.56 4.58 -1.60
N ASP A 126 29.49 5.36 -1.47
CA ASP A 126 28.77 5.52 -0.22
C ASP A 126 27.52 4.63 -0.15
N ARG A 127 27.24 3.90 -1.24
CA ARG A 127 26.03 3.07 -1.41
C ARG A 127 24.75 3.85 -1.14
N THR A 128 24.68 5.04 -1.75
CA THR A 128 23.54 5.94 -1.61
C THR A 128 22.88 6.23 -2.95
N VAL A 129 21.60 6.58 -2.90
CA VAL A 129 20.85 7.07 -4.05
C VAL A 129 20.32 8.45 -3.73
N HIS A 130 20.70 9.42 -4.51
CA HIS A 130 20.18 10.78 -4.44
C HIS A 130 19.02 10.95 -5.42
N LEU A 131 17.93 11.55 -4.93
CA LEU A 131 16.71 11.84 -5.67
C LEU A 131 16.43 13.35 -5.58
N THR A 132 16.08 13.96 -6.71
CA THR A 132 15.62 15.36 -6.72
C THR A 132 14.70 15.63 -7.91
N ASN A 133 13.70 16.49 -7.71
CA ASN A 133 12.86 17.06 -8.76
C ASN A 133 13.10 18.58 -8.94
N GLY A 134 14.19 19.12 -8.34
CA GLY A 134 14.53 20.52 -8.37
C GLY A 134 13.88 21.35 -7.25
N THR A 135 12.82 20.87 -6.63
CA THR A 135 12.14 21.52 -5.48
C THR A 135 12.39 20.77 -4.19
N VAL A 136 12.34 19.47 -4.27
CA VAL A 136 12.52 18.53 -3.14
C VAL A 136 13.63 17.55 -3.48
N GLN A 137 14.35 17.14 -2.46
CA GLN A 137 15.43 16.16 -2.57
C GLN A 137 15.49 15.23 -1.36
N THR A 138 16.09 14.08 -1.56
CA THR A 138 16.45 13.14 -0.50
C THR A 138 17.67 12.32 -0.90
N THR A 139 18.28 11.66 0.07
CA THR A 139 19.31 10.65 -0.16
C THR A 139 18.99 9.44 0.68
N VAL A 140 18.83 8.29 0.03
CA VAL A 140 18.61 7.02 0.71
C VAL A 140 19.90 6.23 0.77
N THR A 141 20.18 5.58 1.91
CA THR A 141 21.37 4.78 2.13
C THR A 141 20.97 3.31 2.17
N ILE A 142 21.59 2.48 1.34
CA ILE A 142 21.28 1.04 1.30
C ILE A 142 21.55 0.42 2.68
N GLY A 143 20.54 -0.28 3.19
CA GLY A 143 20.59 -0.97 4.48
C GLY A 143 20.26 -0.10 5.70
N ARG A 144 19.81 1.15 5.52
CA ARG A 144 19.37 2.04 6.61
C ARG A 144 17.91 2.41 6.46
N ASP A 145 17.11 2.11 7.46
CA ASP A 145 15.70 2.54 7.56
C ASP A 145 15.62 3.95 8.15
N GLU A 146 16.18 4.91 7.40
CA GLU A 146 16.23 6.33 7.75
C GLU A 146 15.94 7.15 6.50
N TYR A 147 14.83 7.89 6.49
CA TYR A 147 14.39 8.67 5.36
C TYR A 147 14.07 10.10 5.77
N PHE A 148 14.38 11.04 4.93
CA PHE A 148 14.13 12.45 5.15
C PHE A 148 13.72 13.13 3.85
N ARG A 149 13.12 14.30 3.98
CA ARG A 149 12.85 15.23 2.89
C ARG A 149 13.65 16.51 3.13
N ALA A 150 14.28 17.01 2.09
CA ALA A 150 14.95 18.31 2.11
C ALA A 150 14.49 19.18 0.93
N THR A 151 14.58 20.50 1.08
CA THR A 151 14.40 21.40 -0.06
C THR A 151 15.61 21.31 -0.98
N ALA A 152 15.37 21.40 -2.30
CA ALA A 152 16.40 21.50 -3.31
C ALA A 152 16.51 22.93 -3.88
N LEU A 153 15.69 23.87 -3.37
CA LEU A 153 15.69 25.25 -3.83
C LEU A 153 16.96 25.97 -3.34
N PRO A 154 17.60 26.80 -4.20
CA PRO A 154 18.67 27.67 -3.78
C PRO A 154 18.18 28.61 -2.68
N ASP A 155 19.05 28.89 -1.73
CA ASP A 155 18.80 29.84 -0.62
C ASP A 155 17.63 29.49 0.31
N ALA A 156 17.16 28.23 0.28
CA ALA A 156 16.15 27.74 1.20
C ALA A 156 16.71 26.60 2.05
N ASP A 157 16.73 26.77 3.35
CA ASP A 157 17.07 25.73 4.30
C ASP A 157 15.79 25.03 4.77
N GLY A 158 15.74 23.72 4.59
CA GLY A 158 14.62 22.90 5.07
C GLY A 158 14.91 21.43 4.90
N MET A 159 15.03 20.75 6.03
CA MET A 159 15.17 19.29 6.08
C MET A 159 14.30 18.74 7.19
N SER A 160 13.50 17.74 6.88
CA SER A 160 12.75 17.02 7.90
C SER A 160 13.70 16.22 8.80
N ARG A 161 13.26 15.91 10.01
CA ARG A 161 13.96 14.91 10.83
C ARG A 161 13.90 13.57 10.09
N PRO A 162 15.02 12.81 10.05
CA PRO A 162 14.98 11.43 9.55
C PRO A 162 14.01 10.57 10.36
N GLU A 163 13.22 9.76 9.65
CA GLU A 163 12.27 8.83 10.25
C GLU A 163 12.35 7.46 9.58
N PRO A 164 12.06 6.37 10.32
CA PRO A 164 11.95 5.04 9.74
C PRO A 164 10.62 4.87 9.01
N LEU A 165 10.62 4.14 7.90
CA LEU A 165 9.42 3.78 7.14
C LEU A 165 9.09 2.27 7.23
N GLY A 166 9.79 1.54 8.10
CA GLY A 166 9.53 0.14 8.40
C GLY A 166 10.39 -0.85 7.62
N ALA A 167 11.15 -0.40 6.62
CA ALA A 167 12.11 -1.23 5.90
C ALA A 167 13.27 -0.40 5.35
N ALA A 168 14.49 -0.95 5.45
CA ALA A 168 15.66 -0.35 4.84
C ALA A 168 15.68 -0.58 3.31
N PRO A 169 16.25 0.36 2.52
CA PRO A 169 16.49 0.12 1.10
C PRO A 169 17.42 -1.07 0.89
N TYR A 170 17.12 -1.88 -0.11
CA TYR A 170 17.97 -3.02 -0.49
C TYR A 170 18.11 -3.14 -2.01
N ILE A 171 19.12 -3.88 -2.44
CA ILE A 171 19.35 -4.17 -3.86
C ILE A 171 19.01 -5.64 -4.12
N ALA A 172 18.10 -5.87 -5.06
CA ALA A 172 17.78 -7.21 -5.56
C ALA A 172 17.48 -7.14 -7.05
N GLN A 173 17.94 -8.15 -7.81
CA GLN A 173 17.73 -8.23 -9.26
C GLN A 173 18.18 -6.95 -10.00
N SER A 174 19.35 -6.40 -9.60
CA SER A 174 19.92 -5.16 -10.14
C SER A 174 19.03 -3.92 -9.98
N ARG A 175 18.06 -3.94 -9.06
CA ARG A 175 17.17 -2.83 -8.73
C ARG A 175 17.32 -2.46 -7.26
N THR A 176 17.22 -1.17 -6.98
CA THR A 176 17.08 -0.68 -5.61
C THR A 176 15.60 -0.65 -5.25
N TRP A 177 15.27 -1.25 -4.13
CA TRP A 177 13.92 -1.30 -3.57
C TRP A 177 13.83 -0.39 -2.36
N VAL A 178 12.77 0.41 -2.28
CA VAL A 178 12.49 1.34 -1.18
C VAL A 178 11.03 1.24 -0.76
N PRO A 179 10.68 1.60 0.48
CA PRO A 179 9.29 1.75 0.86
C PRO A 179 8.57 2.75 -0.05
N ALA A 180 7.38 2.39 -0.51
CA ALA A 180 6.54 3.29 -1.31
C ALA A 180 6.24 4.61 -0.57
N GLU A 181 6.13 4.55 0.77
CA GLU A 181 5.89 5.70 1.66
C GLU A 181 6.97 6.79 1.55
N LEU A 182 8.18 6.45 1.05
CA LEU A 182 9.20 7.45 0.72
C LEU A 182 8.65 8.53 -0.23
N PHE A 183 7.87 8.14 -1.22
CA PHE A 183 7.29 9.08 -2.17
C PHE A 183 6.20 9.95 -1.52
N GLY A 184 5.43 9.39 -0.58
CA GLY A 184 4.53 10.16 0.28
C GLY A 184 5.26 11.19 1.13
N LEU A 185 6.40 10.81 1.72
CA LEU A 185 7.28 11.73 2.46
C LEU A 185 7.82 12.86 1.56
N LEU A 186 8.11 12.58 0.30
CA LEU A 186 8.56 13.57 -0.70
C LEU A 186 7.43 14.48 -1.20
N GLY A 187 6.19 14.22 -0.83
CA GLY A 187 5.02 15.05 -1.16
C GLY A 187 4.18 14.51 -2.31
N GLU A 188 4.48 13.31 -2.79
CA GLU A 188 3.70 12.67 -3.84
C GLU A 188 2.39 12.07 -3.26
N GLN A 189 1.34 12.10 -4.06
CA GLN A 189 0.11 11.41 -3.71
C GLN A 189 0.26 9.92 -4.05
N ILE A 190 0.27 9.10 -3.01
CA ILE A 190 0.32 7.65 -3.15
C ILE A 190 -0.85 7.02 -2.38
N GLU A 191 -1.48 6.02 -2.97
CA GLU A 191 -2.55 5.27 -2.31
C GLU A 191 -2.47 3.80 -2.69
N MET A 192 -2.39 2.92 -1.69
CA MET A 192 -2.52 1.48 -1.89
C MET A 192 -4.00 1.09 -1.81
N ARG A 193 -4.51 0.42 -2.82
CA ARG A 193 -5.84 -0.21 -2.85
C ARG A 193 -5.75 -1.63 -3.34
N GLY A 194 -6.15 -2.58 -2.49
CA GLY A 194 -6.07 -3.99 -2.84
C GLY A 194 -4.65 -4.39 -3.20
N ASP A 195 -4.46 -4.79 -4.43
CA ASP A 195 -3.21 -5.25 -5.04
C ASP A 195 -2.56 -4.20 -5.97
N ALA A 196 -2.91 -2.93 -5.82
CA ALA A 196 -2.36 -1.83 -6.64
C ALA A 196 -1.96 -0.62 -5.81
N LEU A 197 -0.81 -0.04 -6.14
CA LEU A 197 -0.33 1.26 -5.67
C LEU A 197 -0.59 2.30 -6.74
N TYR A 198 -1.40 3.30 -6.41
CA TYR A 198 -1.69 4.43 -7.29
C TYR A 198 -0.75 5.60 -7.01
N LEU A 199 -0.08 6.09 -8.06
CA LEU A 199 0.75 7.29 -8.04
C LEU A 199 -0.03 8.45 -8.69
N GLY A 200 0.00 9.64 -8.06
CA GLY A 200 -0.76 10.81 -8.51
C GLY A 200 -2.21 10.84 -8.02
N GLY A 201 -2.56 9.93 -7.11
CA GLY A 201 -3.91 9.76 -6.57
C GLY A 201 -4.75 8.77 -7.36
N VAL A 202 -5.81 8.28 -6.72
CA VAL A 202 -6.77 7.39 -7.36
C VAL A 202 -7.64 8.24 -8.28
N PRO A 203 -7.81 7.86 -9.56
CA PRO A 203 -8.82 8.50 -10.39
C PRO A 203 -10.14 8.49 -9.62
N ASN A 204 -10.81 9.63 -9.54
CA ASN A 204 -12.14 9.71 -8.93
C ASN A 204 -13.05 8.77 -9.71
N ALA A 205 -13.20 7.55 -9.23
CA ALA A 205 -14.14 6.60 -9.74
C ALA A 205 -15.53 7.15 -9.46
N PHE A 206 -16.13 7.69 -10.51
CA PHE A 206 -17.56 8.00 -10.60
C PHE A 206 -18.12 9.05 -9.64
N THR A 207 -17.94 10.33 -9.97
CA THR A 207 -19.09 11.22 -9.94
C THR A 207 -19.89 10.88 -11.20
N GLY A 208 -20.76 9.88 -11.12
CA GLY A 208 -21.80 9.67 -12.11
C GLY A 208 -22.80 10.81 -11.97
N GLU A 209 -22.81 11.73 -12.90
CA GLU A 209 -24.02 12.46 -13.28
C GLU A 209 -24.92 11.56 -14.13
#